data_acadd4f49564f8f13f1f865766baf32a
#
_entry.id   acadd4f49564f8f13f1f865766baf32a
#
_cell.length_a   1.000
_cell.length_b   1.000
_cell.length_c   1.000
_cell.angle_alpha   90.00
_cell.angle_beta   90.00
_cell.angle_gamma   90.00
#
_symmetry.space_group_name_H-M   'P 1'
#
loop_
_entity.id
_entity.type
_entity.pdbx_description
1 polymer ?
#
loop_
_entity_poly.entity_id
_entity_poly.type
_entity_poly.pdbx_seq_one_letter_code
_entity_poly.pdbx_strand_id
1 'polypeptide(L)'
;MPTQCSIGSATSSLTWREGGTPISTLRDPIAFELFKNSVLSIADEMALTIFRTAYSGVLKDVMDYSTAVCNAHGQVAAQGLTLPVHLGSIPEAMASIMKHFGDEMTPGDVYCLNDPFDGGMHLPDLFVFKPIFYGGDCVAIAATVCHHTDMGGRVAGSNASDSTEVYAEGLRIPPLKMYDAGTPNATLFAFIEKNVRVPVRVLGDIRAQLAACHIAEEAVDRLAARYGVESVKLHMRELMDYTERLTRAAIRQLPDGTYAFEDWIDDDGIDIGQPIPIRVALHKEEDTLIADWTGTSRQVKGAINNTLSFTKSCTYACIRSVLPSDIPNNEGFFRAIKVIAPPGTIANASLPAATAARGLTGFRMGDCCFGALAMMLPDKVFAASEGGNTGITIGGYYADRRPFIYVDFLCSAWGGRPWADGLDGNAHILANLSLQSAEICELEHPIEVLACEFIQDVMGPGRYRGGASLRRDYRFLEDEAVLQVRSDRRVFLPYGLYGGRPGRPSQNIMNPANEHRVLPSKVTMTIRRGDVYRHEQPGPGGWGDPLEREPGRVLKDVRNEFLSRQAAREDYGVVIDATTWTVDESGTENMRNAMRSAREWKTTPRILRE
;
A
#
# COMPACT_ATOMS: atom_id res chain seq x y z
N MET A 1 17.20 53.82 -10.41
CA MET A 1 18.47 53.19 -10.77
C MET A 1 18.65 51.98 -9.87
N PRO A 2 18.53 50.74 -10.36
CA PRO A 2 18.91 49.55 -9.57
C PRO A 2 20.29 49.08 -10.02
N THR A 3 21.14 48.87 -9.05
CA THR A 3 22.49 48.31 -9.16
C THR A 3 22.46 46.87 -9.61
N GLN A 4 23.08 46.59 -10.74
CA GLN A 4 23.36 45.27 -11.24
C GLN A 4 24.40 44.57 -10.33
N CYS A 5 24.01 43.41 -9.79
CA CYS A 5 24.93 42.47 -9.15
C CYS A 5 25.35 41.44 -10.20
N SER A 6 26.58 41.51 -10.70
CA SER A 6 27.16 40.55 -11.63
C SER A 6 27.54 39.27 -10.89
N ILE A 7 26.85 38.15 -11.17
CA ILE A 7 27.28 36.81 -10.73
C ILE A 7 28.30 36.30 -11.74
N GLY A 8 29.55 36.27 -11.30
CA GLY A 8 30.67 35.69 -12.04
C GLY A 8 30.48 34.17 -12.17
N SER A 9 30.39 33.67 -13.41
CA SER A 9 30.42 32.26 -13.74
C SER A 9 31.81 31.67 -13.50
N ALA A 10 32.02 31.04 -12.37
CA ALA A 10 33.16 30.15 -12.15
C ALA A 10 32.80 28.75 -12.68
N THR A 11 33.01 28.54 -13.97
CA THR A 11 33.06 27.18 -14.55
C THR A 11 34.43 26.58 -14.19
N SER A 12 34.50 25.86 -13.05
CA SER A 12 35.62 24.95 -12.82
C SER A 12 35.43 23.72 -13.70
N SER A 13 36.15 23.65 -14.81
CA SER A 13 36.30 22.46 -15.62
C SER A 13 37.08 21.42 -14.82
N LEU A 14 36.39 20.49 -14.16
CA LEU A 14 36.98 19.25 -13.65
C LEU A 14 37.34 18.38 -14.86
N THR A 15 38.60 18.44 -15.28
CA THR A 15 39.18 17.55 -16.28
C THR A 15 39.37 16.16 -15.68
N TRP A 16 38.56 15.22 -16.10
CA TRP A 16 38.75 13.79 -15.81
C TRP A 16 39.87 13.25 -16.71
N ARG A 17 40.80 12.52 -16.12
CA ARG A 17 41.85 11.82 -16.88
C ARG A 17 41.18 10.63 -17.59
N GLU A 18 41.23 10.59 -18.90
CA GLU A 18 40.92 9.41 -19.70
C GLU A 18 41.84 8.25 -19.28
N GLY A 19 41.25 7.09 -18.90
CA GLY A 19 42.01 5.87 -18.59
C GLY A 19 42.29 5.56 -17.12
N GLY A 20 41.66 6.25 -16.17
CA GLY A 20 41.82 5.97 -14.72
C GLY A 20 40.90 4.84 -14.23
N THR A 21 41.40 4.05 -13.27
CA THR A 21 40.56 3.09 -12.49
C THR A 21 39.38 3.84 -11.88
N PRO A 22 38.14 3.27 -11.92
CA PRO A 22 36.95 3.91 -11.35
C PRO A 22 37.19 4.31 -9.90
N ILE A 23 37.00 5.61 -9.58
CA ILE A 23 37.16 6.09 -8.21
C ILE A 23 35.89 5.79 -7.45
N SER A 24 35.99 5.01 -6.36
CA SER A 24 34.87 4.75 -5.45
C SER A 24 34.29 6.07 -4.92
N THR A 25 32.98 6.28 -5.08
CA THR A 25 32.26 7.46 -4.58
C THR A 25 32.27 7.57 -3.06
N LEU A 26 32.50 6.47 -2.33
CA LEU A 26 32.66 6.48 -0.88
C LEU A 26 33.91 7.24 -0.43
N ARG A 27 34.88 7.48 -1.34
CA ARG A 27 36.04 8.35 -1.07
C ARG A 27 35.72 9.83 -1.28
N ASP A 28 34.66 10.16 -2.01
CA ASP A 28 34.13 11.51 -2.21
C ASP A 28 32.65 11.55 -1.79
N PRO A 29 32.35 11.98 -0.55
CA PRO A 29 30.99 12.04 -0.04
C PRO A 29 30.07 12.95 -0.87
N ILE A 30 30.61 14.01 -1.48
CA ILE A 30 29.81 14.94 -2.30
C ILE A 30 29.40 14.27 -3.59
N ALA A 31 30.34 13.61 -4.29
CA ALA A 31 30.01 12.86 -5.52
C ALA A 31 29.02 11.72 -5.24
N PHE A 32 29.16 11.05 -4.09
CA PHE A 32 28.21 10.00 -3.67
C PHE A 32 26.80 10.56 -3.46
N GLU A 33 26.65 11.66 -2.70
CA GLU A 33 25.34 12.27 -2.48
C GLU A 33 24.70 12.77 -3.79
N LEU A 34 25.48 13.37 -4.69
CA LEU A 34 24.99 13.79 -6.00
C LEU A 34 24.52 12.60 -6.84
N PHE A 35 25.25 11.50 -6.85
CA PHE A 35 24.87 10.30 -7.58
C PHE A 35 23.60 9.66 -6.98
N LYS A 36 23.57 9.46 -5.66
CA LYS A 36 22.41 8.92 -4.93
C LYS A 36 21.13 9.70 -5.26
N ASN A 37 21.17 11.03 -5.12
CA ASN A 37 20.03 11.89 -5.40
C ASN A 37 19.64 11.88 -6.88
N SER A 38 20.60 11.76 -7.79
CA SER A 38 20.31 11.64 -9.22
C SER A 38 19.52 10.36 -9.54
N VAL A 39 19.92 9.22 -8.99
CA VAL A 39 19.21 7.94 -9.24
C VAL A 39 17.82 7.92 -8.57
N LEU A 40 17.68 8.48 -7.37
CA LEU A 40 16.37 8.66 -6.72
C LEU A 40 15.44 9.56 -7.55
N SER A 41 15.97 10.70 -8.04
CA SER A 41 15.19 11.61 -8.91
C SER A 41 14.72 10.95 -10.20
N ILE A 42 15.48 10.02 -10.77
CA ILE A 42 15.03 9.27 -11.96
C ILE A 42 13.77 8.48 -11.64
N ALA A 43 13.76 7.75 -10.52
CA ALA A 43 12.58 6.98 -10.12
C ALA A 43 11.37 7.88 -9.85
N ASP A 44 11.55 9.05 -9.26
CA ASP A 44 10.48 10.03 -9.02
C ASP A 44 9.98 10.67 -10.33
N GLU A 45 10.86 10.97 -11.30
CA GLU A 45 10.47 11.45 -12.63
C GLU A 45 9.66 10.40 -13.40
N MET A 46 10.02 9.12 -13.29
CA MET A 46 9.21 8.02 -13.82
C MET A 46 7.80 8.02 -13.22
N ALA A 47 7.68 8.16 -11.90
CA ALA A 47 6.41 8.20 -11.18
C ALA A 47 5.54 9.38 -11.66
N LEU A 48 6.13 10.56 -11.75
CA LEU A 48 5.46 11.76 -12.24
C LEU A 48 5.01 11.61 -13.70
N THR A 49 5.77 10.90 -14.52
CA THR A 49 5.42 10.61 -15.92
C THR A 49 4.17 9.73 -16.00
N ILE A 50 4.08 8.66 -15.19
CA ILE A 50 2.86 7.83 -15.12
C ILE A 50 1.68 8.70 -14.69
N PHE A 51 1.80 9.45 -13.60
CA PHE A 51 0.74 10.33 -13.10
C PHE A 51 0.17 11.26 -14.18
N ARG A 52 1.05 11.85 -14.99
CA ARG A 52 0.66 12.84 -16.01
C ARG A 52 0.12 12.24 -17.31
N THR A 53 0.51 11.00 -17.63
CA THR A 53 0.22 10.39 -18.94
C THR A 53 -0.76 9.22 -18.86
N ALA A 54 -1.12 8.74 -17.66
CA ALA A 54 -2.09 7.67 -17.47
C ALA A 54 -3.49 8.05 -17.96
N TYR A 55 -4.27 7.04 -18.30
CA TYR A 55 -5.63 7.16 -18.85
C TYR A 55 -6.71 6.83 -17.81
N SER A 56 -6.40 5.97 -16.84
CA SER A 56 -7.37 5.54 -15.84
C SER A 56 -7.33 6.40 -14.57
N GLY A 57 -8.48 6.52 -13.90
CA GLY A 57 -8.58 7.13 -12.57
C GLY A 57 -7.78 6.35 -11.51
N VAL A 58 -7.58 5.04 -11.69
CA VAL A 58 -6.78 4.22 -10.78
C VAL A 58 -5.33 4.73 -10.70
N LEU A 59 -4.74 5.16 -11.83
CA LEU A 59 -3.38 5.71 -11.84
C LEU A 59 -3.34 7.21 -11.64
N LYS A 60 -4.31 7.98 -12.17
CA LYS A 60 -4.30 9.46 -12.09
C LYS A 60 -4.79 9.99 -10.75
N ASP A 61 -5.88 9.40 -10.23
CA ASP A 61 -6.57 9.93 -9.05
C ASP A 61 -6.21 9.12 -7.80
N VAL A 62 -6.21 7.78 -7.92
CA VAL A 62 -5.89 6.87 -6.81
C VAL A 62 -4.39 6.69 -6.63
N MET A 63 -3.58 6.87 -7.68
CA MET A 63 -2.10 6.75 -7.69
C MET A 63 -1.59 5.34 -7.35
N ASP A 64 -2.27 4.30 -7.85
CA ASP A 64 -1.89 2.90 -7.60
C ASP A 64 -0.82 2.40 -8.59
N TYR A 65 0.41 2.88 -8.41
CA TYR A 65 1.57 2.49 -9.20
C TYR A 65 2.88 2.68 -8.43
N SER A 66 3.96 2.06 -8.91
CA SER A 66 5.31 2.30 -8.41
C SER A 66 6.37 2.19 -9.49
N THR A 67 7.52 2.82 -9.23
CA THR A 67 8.64 2.95 -10.15
C THR A 67 9.95 2.63 -9.43
N ALA A 68 10.90 2.07 -10.17
CA ALA A 68 12.24 1.81 -9.67
C ALA A 68 13.28 1.84 -10.80
N VAL A 69 14.53 2.06 -10.40
CA VAL A 69 15.71 1.85 -11.23
C VAL A 69 16.50 0.69 -10.61
N CYS A 70 16.76 -0.33 -11.41
CA CYS A 70 17.58 -1.47 -11.04
C CYS A 70 18.96 -1.39 -11.71
N ASN A 71 19.98 -2.04 -11.12
CA ASN A 71 21.24 -2.24 -11.81
C ASN A 71 21.10 -3.29 -12.93
N ALA A 72 22.15 -3.51 -13.72
CA ALA A 72 22.15 -4.48 -14.81
C ALA A 72 21.91 -5.95 -14.36
N HIS A 73 22.02 -6.25 -13.08
CA HIS A 73 21.73 -7.56 -12.49
C HIS A 73 20.31 -7.68 -11.93
N GLY A 74 19.45 -6.70 -12.18
CA GLY A 74 18.07 -6.69 -11.71
C GLY A 74 17.89 -6.31 -10.23
N GLN A 75 18.94 -5.88 -9.52
CA GLN A 75 18.85 -5.46 -8.13
C GLN A 75 18.39 -4.01 -8.05
N VAL A 76 17.42 -3.71 -7.20
CA VAL A 76 16.84 -2.37 -7.05
C VAL A 76 17.87 -1.41 -6.46
N ALA A 77 18.27 -0.39 -7.22
CA ALA A 77 19.18 0.68 -6.80
C ALA A 77 18.43 1.88 -6.20
N ALA A 78 17.25 2.21 -6.73
CA ALA A 78 16.38 3.27 -6.22
C ALA A 78 14.91 2.98 -6.50
N GLN A 79 14.02 3.49 -5.63
CA GLN A 79 12.57 3.43 -5.80
C GLN A 79 11.99 4.84 -5.68
N GLY A 80 10.95 5.15 -6.47
CA GLY A 80 10.19 6.38 -6.37
C GLY A 80 9.36 6.43 -5.08
N LEU A 81 9.01 7.65 -4.66
CA LEU A 81 8.11 7.89 -3.51
C LEU A 81 6.65 7.59 -3.89
N THR A 82 6.33 6.32 -4.00
CA THR A 82 5.05 5.81 -4.48
C THR A 82 4.40 4.87 -3.45
N LEU A 83 3.75 3.79 -3.88
CA LEU A 83 2.98 2.89 -3.04
C LEU A 83 3.89 1.96 -2.20
N PRO A 84 3.86 2.03 -0.86
CA PRO A 84 4.74 1.19 -0.01
C PRO A 84 4.56 -0.32 -0.19
N VAL A 85 3.34 -0.81 -0.46
CA VAL A 85 3.08 -2.24 -0.70
C VAL A 85 3.73 -2.78 -1.98
N HIS A 86 4.28 -1.94 -2.85
CA HIS A 86 5.08 -2.37 -3.99
C HIS A 86 6.57 -2.46 -3.69
N LEU A 87 7.02 -1.98 -2.51
CA LEU A 87 8.43 -1.84 -2.13
C LEU A 87 9.24 -3.12 -2.31
N GLY A 88 8.68 -4.26 -1.93
CA GLY A 88 9.35 -5.56 -2.00
C GLY A 88 8.87 -6.46 -3.13
N SER A 89 7.99 -5.99 -4.03
CA SER A 89 7.46 -6.82 -5.13
C SER A 89 8.30 -6.75 -6.40
N ILE A 90 8.89 -5.60 -6.69
CA ILE A 90 9.74 -5.42 -7.87
C ILE A 90 10.91 -6.40 -7.90
N PRO A 91 11.65 -6.66 -6.78
CA PRO A 91 12.73 -7.67 -6.76
C PRO A 91 12.27 -9.07 -7.17
N GLU A 92 11.12 -9.54 -6.70
CA GLU A 92 10.63 -10.89 -7.01
C GLU A 92 10.21 -11.00 -8.49
N ALA A 93 9.51 -10.02 -9.01
CA ALA A 93 9.13 -9.96 -10.42
C ALA A 93 10.35 -9.82 -11.33
N MET A 94 11.32 -8.98 -10.95
CA MET A 94 12.59 -8.83 -11.67
C MET A 94 13.41 -10.13 -11.65
N ALA A 95 13.48 -10.85 -10.53
CA ALA A 95 14.17 -12.12 -10.44
C ALA A 95 13.59 -13.15 -11.42
N SER A 96 12.27 -13.13 -11.63
CA SER A 96 11.61 -13.97 -12.63
C SER A 96 12.02 -13.58 -14.06
N ILE A 97 12.06 -12.30 -14.39
CA ILE A 97 12.54 -11.80 -15.69
C ILE A 97 14.00 -12.17 -15.90
N MET A 98 14.87 -11.94 -14.92
CA MET A 98 16.29 -12.28 -15.01
C MET A 98 16.54 -13.78 -15.21
N LYS A 99 15.74 -14.62 -14.56
CA LYS A 99 15.80 -16.08 -14.73
C LYS A 99 15.48 -16.54 -16.16
N HIS A 100 14.55 -15.85 -16.83
CA HIS A 100 14.10 -16.25 -18.17
C HIS A 100 14.91 -15.61 -19.29
N PHE A 101 15.38 -14.35 -19.09
CA PHE A 101 15.93 -13.54 -20.17
C PHE A 101 17.27 -12.84 -19.81
N GLY A 102 17.80 -13.00 -18.59
CA GLY A 102 18.91 -12.18 -18.10
C GLY A 102 20.13 -12.14 -19.04
N ASP A 103 20.50 -13.28 -19.62
CA ASP A 103 21.65 -13.40 -20.54
C ASP A 103 21.31 -13.05 -22.00
N GLU A 104 20.04 -12.83 -22.33
CA GLU A 104 19.53 -12.62 -23.70
C GLU A 104 18.99 -11.22 -23.94
N MET A 105 19.12 -10.31 -22.95
CA MET A 105 18.61 -8.95 -23.06
C MET A 105 19.37 -8.16 -24.14
N THR A 106 18.62 -7.49 -25.03
CA THR A 106 19.17 -6.68 -26.12
C THR A 106 18.61 -5.26 -26.10
N PRO A 107 19.31 -4.28 -26.73
CA PRO A 107 18.80 -2.91 -26.84
C PRO A 107 17.42 -2.87 -27.50
N GLY A 108 16.49 -2.13 -26.87
CA GLY A 108 15.12 -2.00 -27.36
C GLY A 108 14.15 -3.05 -26.84
N ASP A 109 14.61 -4.06 -26.11
CA ASP A 109 13.73 -5.01 -25.42
C ASP A 109 12.92 -4.33 -24.33
N VAL A 110 11.68 -4.80 -24.15
CA VAL A 110 10.84 -4.49 -22.99
C VAL A 110 10.15 -5.77 -22.55
N TYR A 111 10.19 -6.05 -21.27
CA TYR A 111 9.60 -7.25 -20.67
C TYR A 111 8.40 -6.90 -19.81
N CYS A 112 7.48 -7.84 -19.65
CA CYS A 112 6.36 -7.70 -18.74
C CYS A 112 5.95 -9.03 -18.10
N LEU A 113 5.25 -8.94 -16.99
CA LEU A 113 4.53 -10.03 -16.34
C LEU A 113 3.44 -9.47 -15.40
N ASN A 114 2.41 -10.29 -15.12
CA ASN A 114 1.48 -10.04 -14.01
C ASN A 114 1.18 -11.32 -13.22
N ASP A 115 1.75 -12.46 -13.60
CA ASP A 115 1.48 -13.75 -12.96
C ASP A 115 1.88 -13.75 -11.47
N PRO A 116 0.91 -13.93 -10.54
CA PRO A 116 1.20 -13.94 -9.10
C PRO A 116 2.17 -15.03 -8.67
N PHE A 117 2.24 -16.14 -9.43
CA PHE A 117 3.06 -17.30 -9.12
C PHE A 117 4.41 -17.30 -9.84
N ASP A 118 4.64 -16.30 -10.71
CA ASP A 118 5.91 -16.02 -11.37
C ASP A 118 6.55 -14.70 -10.88
N GLY A 119 6.28 -14.30 -9.63
CA GLY A 119 6.86 -13.11 -9.00
C GLY A 119 5.94 -11.89 -8.95
N GLY A 120 4.78 -11.93 -9.60
CA GLY A 120 3.76 -10.90 -9.50
C GLY A 120 2.99 -10.93 -8.17
N MET A 121 1.96 -10.09 -8.07
CA MET A 121 1.17 -9.97 -6.84
C MET A 121 -0.29 -10.42 -7.04
N HIS A 122 -0.97 -9.88 -8.04
CA HIS A 122 -2.27 -10.28 -8.57
C HIS A 122 -2.40 -9.77 -10.01
N LEU A 123 -3.36 -10.28 -10.77
CA LEU A 123 -3.42 -10.02 -12.22
C LEU A 123 -3.56 -8.55 -12.63
N PRO A 124 -4.27 -7.66 -11.89
CA PRO A 124 -4.30 -6.25 -12.24
C PRO A 124 -2.95 -5.53 -12.17
N ASP A 125 -1.98 -6.02 -11.40
CA ASP A 125 -0.65 -5.41 -11.28
C ASP A 125 0.26 -5.87 -12.41
N LEU A 126 0.34 -5.08 -13.49
CA LEU A 126 1.26 -5.35 -14.59
C LEU A 126 2.63 -4.72 -14.32
N PHE A 127 3.64 -5.56 -14.26
CA PHE A 127 5.05 -5.14 -14.21
C PHE A 127 5.59 -4.95 -15.61
N VAL A 128 6.35 -3.86 -15.82
CA VAL A 128 7.06 -3.57 -17.08
C VAL A 128 8.52 -3.26 -16.75
N PHE A 129 9.43 -3.90 -17.48
CA PHE A 129 10.89 -3.78 -17.30
C PHE A 129 11.55 -3.45 -18.62
N LYS A 130 12.37 -2.39 -18.65
CA LYS A 130 13.12 -1.97 -19.83
C LYS A 130 14.61 -1.92 -19.51
N PRO A 131 15.43 -2.85 -20.05
CA PRO A 131 16.88 -2.73 -20.00
C PRO A 131 17.37 -1.47 -20.71
N ILE A 132 18.34 -0.80 -20.12
CA ILE A 132 18.93 0.45 -20.62
C ILE A 132 20.38 0.17 -21.00
N PHE A 133 20.70 0.38 -22.28
CA PHE A 133 22.01 0.12 -22.85
C PHE A 133 22.72 1.41 -23.23
N TYR A 134 23.99 1.51 -22.88
CA TYR A 134 24.86 2.60 -23.30
C TYR A 134 26.19 2.06 -23.82
N GLY A 135 26.55 2.41 -25.07
CA GLY A 135 27.78 1.91 -25.70
C GLY A 135 27.83 0.40 -25.91
N GLY A 136 26.70 -0.28 -25.92
CA GLY A 136 26.56 -1.73 -26.06
C GLY A 136 26.46 -2.51 -24.74
N ASP A 137 26.72 -1.86 -23.59
CA ASP A 137 26.60 -2.45 -22.26
C ASP A 137 25.23 -2.17 -21.62
N CYS A 138 24.63 -3.18 -20.99
CA CYS A 138 23.49 -2.94 -20.09
C CYS A 138 23.97 -2.23 -18.84
N VAL A 139 23.43 -1.04 -18.59
CA VAL A 139 23.81 -0.17 -17.47
C VAL A 139 22.82 -0.26 -16.31
N ALA A 140 21.55 -0.31 -16.65
CA ALA A 140 20.44 -0.30 -15.68
C ALA A 140 19.20 -0.98 -16.29
N ILE A 141 18.18 -1.19 -15.47
CA ILE A 141 16.85 -1.64 -15.91
C ILE A 141 15.82 -0.72 -15.25
N ALA A 142 15.01 -0.05 -16.06
CA ALA A 142 13.84 0.69 -15.58
C ALA A 142 12.72 -0.30 -15.24
N ALA A 143 12.06 -0.11 -14.11
CA ALA A 143 10.97 -0.97 -13.64
C ALA A 143 9.76 -0.15 -13.24
N THR A 144 8.58 -0.57 -13.65
CA THR A 144 7.30 -0.01 -13.23
C THR A 144 6.33 -1.12 -12.86
N VAL A 145 5.43 -0.86 -11.92
CA VAL A 145 4.25 -1.67 -11.65
C VAL A 145 3.04 -0.75 -11.55
N CYS A 146 1.95 -1.10 -12.24
CA CYS A 146 0.71 -0.34 -12.25
C CYS A 146 -0.48 -1.27 -12.08
N HIS A 147 -1.44 -0.85 -11.22
CA HIS A 147 -2.73 -1.52 -11.10
C HIS A 147 -3.64 -1.10 -12.25
N HIS A 148 -3.90 -2.01 -13.18
CA HIS A 148 -4.79 -1.76 -14.31
C HIS A 148 -6.26 -1.86 -13.92
N THR A 149 -7.10 -1.04 -14.54
CA THR A 149 -8.54 -1.00 -14.26
C THR A 149 -9.24 -2.34 -14.52
N ASP A 150 -8.76 -3.14 -15.48
CA ASP A 150 -9.34 -4.44 -15.83
C ASP A 150 -8.31 -5.31 -16.55
N MET A 151 -8.22 -6.57 -16.14
CA MET A 151 -7.43 -7.61 -16.81
C MET A 151 -8.32 -8.76 -17.29
N GLY A 152 -9.64 -8.51 -17.46
CA GLY A 152 -10.59 -9.52 -17.89
C GLY A 152 -11.16 -10.37 -16.75
N GLY A 153 -11.34 -11.66 -17.00
CA GLY A 153 -11.91 -12.57 -16.01
C GLY A 153 -13.43 -12.47 -15.85
N ARG A 154 -13.97 -13.12 -14.80
CA ARG A 154 -15.41 -13.26 -14.61
C ARG A 154 -16.17 -11.99 -14.25
N VAL A 155 -15.47 -10.99 -13.68
CA VAL A 155 -16.08 -9.72 -13.26
C VAL A 155 -15.29 -8.53 -13.79
N ALA A 156 -15.98 -7.39 -13.94
CA ALA A 156 -15.33 -6.13 -14.30
C ALA A 156 -14.37 -5.68 -13.19
N GLY A 157 -13.19 -5.21 -13.58
CA GLY A 157 -12.15 -4.79 -12.63
C GLY A 157 -11.27 -5.93 -12.11
N SER A 158 -11.53 -7.19 -12.51
CA SER A 158 -10.68 -8.37 -12.22
C SER A 158 -10.34 -8.58 -10.74
N ASN A 159 -11.21 -8.14 -9.81
CA ASN A 159 -10.81 -7.97 -8.41
C ASN A 159 -11.88 -8.48 -7.40
N ALA A 160 -12.64 -9.53 -7.79
CA ALA A 160 -13.66 -10.11 -6.93
C ALA A 160 -13.05 -10.97 -5.82
N SER A 161 -13.54 -10.81 -4.58
CA SER A 161 -13.12 -11.60 -3.42
C SER A 161 -13.63 -13.04 -3.43
N ASP A 162 -14.68 -13.33 -4.20
CA ASP A 162 -15.36 -14.62 -4.29
C ASP A 162 -14.90 -15.47 -5.50
N SER A 163 -13.79 -15.13 -6.15
CA SER A 163 -13.08 -16.06 -7.05
C SER A 163 -12.41 -17.16 -6.23
N THR A 164 -12.38 -18.38 -6.76
CA THR A 164 -11.82 -19.55 -6.05
C THR A 164 -10.55 -20.08 -6.70
N GLU A 165 -10.24 -19.62 -7.89
CA GLU A 165 -9.02 -19.94 -8.63
C GLU A 165 -8.54 -18.74 -9.42
N VAL A 166 -7.23 -18.58 -9.55
CA VAL A 166 -6.59 -17.51 -10.33
C VAL A 166 -7.06 -17.48 -11.80
N TYR A 167 -7.43 -18.62 -12.36
CA TYR A 167 -7.94 -18.73 -13.74
C TYR A 167 -9.26 -17.97 -13.98
N ALA A 168 -10.03 -17.73 -12.94
CA ALA A 168 -11.27 -16.95 -13.02
C ALA A 168 -11.05 -15.42 -12.95
N GLU A 169 -9.83 -14.98 -12.58
CA GLU A 169 -9.54 -13.59 -12.24
C GLU A 169 -9.18 -12.73 -13.46
N GLY A 170 -8.66 -13.31 -14.53
CA GLY A 170 -8.32 -12.55 -15.73
C GLY A 170 -7.18 -13.11 -16.56
N LEU A 171 -6.64 -12.27 -17.43
CA LEU A 171 -5.52 -12.61 -18.29
C LEU A 171 -4.23 -12.71 -17.47
N ARG A 172 -3.68 -13.90 -17.40
CA ARG A 172 -2.44 -14.23 -16.70
C ARG A 172 -1.28 -14.19 -17.68
N ILE A 173 -0.37 -13.25 -17.50
CA ILE A 173 0.78 -12.97 -18.37
C ILE A 173 2.06 -13.44 -17.65
N PRO A 174 2.68 -14.54 -18.13
CA PRO A 174 3.99 -14.97 -17.61
C PRO A 174 5.09 -13.97 -18.03
N PRO A 175 6.36 -14.16 -17.59
CA PRO A 175 7.49 -13.41 -18.14
C PRO A 175 7.54 -13.46 -19.66
N LEU A 176 7.34 -12.31 -20.33
CA LEU A 176 7.27 -12.18 -21.79
C LEU A 176 8.02 -10.95 -22.28
N LYS A 177 8.50 -11.01 -23.55
CA LYS A 177 8.89 -9.80 -24.28
C LYS A 177 7.63 -9.05 -24.77
N MET A 178 7.44 -7.82 -24.28
CA MET A 178 6.45 -6.88 -24.77
C MET A 178 6.95 -6.15 -26.04
N TYR A 179 8.26 -5.88 -26.07
CA TYR A 179 8.98 -5.43 -27.26
C TYR A 179 10.23 -6.31 -27.46
N ASP A 180 10.53 -6.66 -28.70
CA ASP A 180 11.73 -7.40 -29.09
C ASP A 180 12.58 -6.49 -29.99
N ALA A 181 13.73 -6.06 -29.50
CA ALA A 181 14.65 -5.13 -30.18
C ALA A 181 13.92 -3.91 -30.76
N GLY A 182 13.01 -3.28 -30.00
CA GLY A 182 12.21 -2.12 -30.39
C GLY A 182 10.94 -2.44 -31.18
N THR A 183 10.72 -3.69 -31.58
CA THR A 183 9.51 -4.10 -32.30
C THR A 183 8.42 -4.57 -31.31
N PRO A 184 7.21 -3.99 -31.33
CA PRO A 184 6.15 -4.39 -30.42
C PRO A 184 5.65 -5.81 -30.71
N ASN A 185 5.40 -6.59 -29.67
CA ASN A 185 4.76 -7.90 -29.78
C ASN A 185 3.25 -7.73 -30.06
N ALA A 186 2.90 -7.64 -31.35
CA ALA A 186 1.54 -7.40 -31.81
C ALA A 186 0.54 -8.45 -31.28
N THR A 187 0.99 -9.69 -31.10
CA THR A 187 0.15 -10.77 -30.56
C THR A 187 -0.22 -10.49 -29.12
N LEU A 188 0.75 -10.13 -28.26
CA LEU A 188 0.47 -9.78 -26.87
C LEU A 188 -0.52 -8.61 -26.74
N PHE A 189 -0.29 -7.53 -27.50
CA PHE A 189 -1.19 -6.37 -27.48
C PHE A 189 -2.59 -6.71 -27.97
N ALA A 190 -2.73 -7.54 -29.01
CA ALA A 190 -4.03 -8.02 -29.49
C ALA A 190 -4.73 -8.90 -28.44
N PHE A 191 -4.00 -9.78 -27.72
CA PHE A 191 -4.56 -10.57 -26.63
C PHE A 191 -5.04 -9.68 -25.49
N ILE A 192 -4.26 -8.71 -25.05
CA ILE A 192 -4.69 -7.76 -24.00
C ILE A 192 -5.95 -7.02 -24.46
N GLU A 193 -5.93 -6.40 -25.66
CA GLU A 193 -7.07 -5.65 -26.20
C GLU A 193 -8.38 -6.45 -26.22
N LYS A 194 -8.32 -7.74 -26.56
CA LYS A 194 -9.51 -8.61 -26.69
C LYS A 194 -9.99 -9.20 -25.38
N ASN A 195 -9.16 -9.23 -24.35
CA ASN A 195 -9.49 -9.84 -23.06
C ASN A 195 -9.92 -8.85 -21.98
N VAL A 196 -9.64 -7.54 -22.17
CA VAL A 196 -10.05 -6.49 -21.23
C VAL A 196 -11.30 -5.75 -21.73
N ARG A 197 -12.15 -5.29 -20.78
CA ARG A 197 -13.41 -4.59 -21.10
C ARG A 197 -13.21 -3.15 -21.53
N VAL A 198 -12.15 -2.50 -21.01
CA VAL A 198 -11.84 -1.07 -21.26
C VAL A 198 -10.46 -0.90 -21.91
N PRO A 199 -10.26 -1.43 -23.15
CA PRO A 199 -8.93 -1.53 -23.77
C PRO A 199 -8.25 -0.17 -23.98
N VAL A 200 -9.01 0.90 -24.23
CA VAL A 200 -8.44 2.26 -24.40
C VAL A 200 -7.72 2.71 -23.11
N ARG A 201 -8.33 2.46 -21.94
CA ARG A 201 -7.71 2.79 -20.63
C ARG A 201 -6.51 1.90 -20.36
N VAL A 202 -6.67 0.58 -20.47
CA VAL A 202 -5.59 -0.39 -20.16
C VAL A 202 -4.37 -0.17 -21.07
N LEU A 203 -4.56 -0.08 -22.38
CA LEU A 203 -3.46 0.17 -23.32
C LEU A 203 -2.87 1.58 -23.18
N GLY A 204 -3.69 2.57 -22.78
CA GLY A 204 -3.23 3.92 -22.43
C GLY A 204 -2.28 3.89 -21.23
N ASP A 205 -2.65 3.18 -20.18
CA ASP A 205 -1.85 3.03 -18.97
C ASP A 205 -0.54 2.24 -19.22
N ILE A 206 -0.58 1.20 -20.07
CA ILE A 206 0.65 0.51 -20.52
C ILE A 206 1.58 1.48 -21.25
N ARG A 207 1.05 2.38 -22.10
CA ARG A 207 1.86 3.41 -22.74
C ARG A 207 2.45 4.41 -21.75
N ALA A 208 1.74 4.72 -20.66
CA ALA A 208 2.28 5.56 -19.59
C ALA A 208 3.46 4.89 -18.86
N GLN A 209 3.38 3.56 -18.61
CA GLN A 209 4.51 2.78 -18.09
C GLN A 209 5.71 2.79 -19.03
N LEU A 210 5.48 2.60 -20.35
CA LEU A 210 6.54 2.67 -21.36
C LEU A 210 7.18 4.05 -21.45
N ALA A 211 6.38 5.13 -21.36
CA ALA A 211 6.88 6.50 -21.33
C ALA A 211 7.76 6.75 -20.09
N ALA A 212 7.36 6.26 -18.91
CA ALA A 212 8.17 6.33 -17.70
C ALA A 212 9.52 5.59 -17.85
N CYS A 213 9.50 4.39 -18.45
CA CYS A 213 10.73 3.66 -18.75
C CYS A 213 11.65 4.41 -19.73
N HIS A 214 11.08 5.13 -20.71
CA HIS A 214 11.85 5.95 -21.64
C HIS A 214 12.51 7.16 -20.95
N ILE A 215 11.80 7.84 -20.03
CA ILE A 215 12.38 8.92 -19.23
C ILE A 215 13.57 8.42 -18.38
N ALA A 216 13.46 7.22 -17.83
CA ALA A 216 14.58 6.58 -17.12
C ALA A 216 15.77 6.31 -18.06
N GLU A 217 15.53 5.80 -19.26
CA GLU A 217 16.55 5.55 -20.27
C GLU A 217 17.34 6.83 -20.59
N GLU A 218 16.65 7.92 -20.95
CA GLU A 218 17.30 9.20 -21.22
C GLU A 218 18.11 9.74 -20.02
N ALA A 219 17.61 9.55 -18.80
CA ALA A 219 18.28 10.01 -17.60
C ALA A 219 19.52 9.17 -17.26
N VAL A 220 19.44 7.84 -17.42
CA VAL A 220 20.57 6.92 -17.24
C VAL A 220 21.64 7.16 -18.31
N ASP A 221 21.24 7.44 -19.55
CA ASP A 221 22.16 7.81 -20.64
C ASP A 221 22.96 9.07 -20.28
N ARG A 222 22.29 10.09 -19.72
CA ARG A 222 22.99 11.31 -19.22
C ARG A 222 23.96 10.98 -18.07
N LEU A 223 23.61 10.04 -17.16
CA LEU A 223 24.53 9.60 -16.10
C LEU A 223 25.72 8.84 -16.67
N ALA A 224 25.49 7.91 -17.62
CA ALA A 224 26.53 7.12 -18.27
C ALA A 224 27.50 8.02 -19.08
N ALA A 225 26.95 9.00 -19.80
CA ALA A 225 27.77 10.00 -20.52
C ALA A 225 28.63 10.86 -19.57
N ARG A 226 28.09 11.20 -18.39
CA ARG A 226 28.78 12.06 -17.41
C ARG A 226 29.84 11.31 -16.58
N TYR A 227 29.53 10.12 -16.10
CA TYR A 227 30.36 9.37 -15.15
C TYR A 227 31.12 8.20 -15.77
N GLY A 228 30.73 7.77 -16.98
CA GLY A 228 31.17 6.52 -17.58
C GLY A 228 30.39 5.29 -17.05
N VAL A 229 30.20 4.30 -17.90
CA VAL A 229 29.39 3.09 -17.61
C VAL A 229 29.88 2.36 -16.37
N GLU A 230 31.17 2.09 -16.26
CA GLU A 230 31.74 1.36 -15.12
C GLU A 230 31.60 2.09 -13.79
N SER A 231 31.68 3.44 -13.82
CA SER A 231 31.44 4.25 -12.63
C SER A 231 29.98 4.18 -12.21
N VAL A 232 29.03 4.25 -13.14
CA VAL A 232 27.58 4.14 -12.81
C VAL A 232 27.27 2.78 -12.21
N LYS A 233 27.77 1.68 -12.82
CA LYS A 233 27.61 0.32 -12.28
C LYS A 233 28.23 0.17 -10.88
N LEU A 234 29.41 0.74 -10.66
CA LEU A 234 30.08 0.73 -9.36
C LEU A 234 29.28 1.52 -8.31
N HIS A 235 28.86 2.74 -8.65
CA HIS A 235 28.13 3.62 -7.72
C HIS A 235 26.76 3.06 -7.32
N MET A 236 26.04 2.39 -8.22
CA MET A 236 24.79 1.68 -7.87
C MET A 236 25.05 0.57 -6.85
N ARG A 237 26.11 -0.21 -7.04
CA ARG A 237 26.52 -1.26 -6.07
C ARG A 237 26.89 -0.65 -4.72
N GLU A 238 27.74 0.38 -4.71
CA GLU A 238 28.16 1.07 -3.49
C GLU A 238 26.97 1.69 -2.73
N LEU A 239 25.95 2.19 -3.46
CA LEU A 239 24.71 2.71 -2.87
C LEU A 239 23.94 1.61 -2.14
N MET A 240 23.81 0.44 -2.73
CA MET A 240 23.17 -0.71 -2.08
C MET A 240 23.95 -1.18 -0.85
N ASP A 241 25.28 -1.29 -0.96
CA ASP A 241 26.15 -1.70 0.16
C ASP A 241 26.14 -0.66 1.30
N TYR A 242 26.07 0.63 0.95
CA TYR A 242 25.88 1.71 1.92
C TYR A 242 24.55 1.57 2.66
N THR A 243 23.46 1.33 1.92
CA THR A 243 22.12 1.15 2.49
C THR A 243 22.08 -0.08 3.41
N GLU A 244 22.69 -1.19 3.03
CA GLU A 244 22.77 -2.38 3.89
C GLU A 244 23.48 -2.09 5.19
N ARG A 245 24.62 -1.39 5.16
CA ARG A 245 25.34 -0.99 6.38
C ARG A 245 24.51 -0.09 7.29
N LEU A 246 23.80 0.90 6.73
CA LEU A 246 22.90 1.76 7.51
C LEU A 246 21.73 0.96 8.12
N THR A 247 21.12 0.08 7.34
CA THR A 247 20.01 -0.76 7.81
C THR A 247 20.45 -1.67 8.94
N ARG A 248 21.59 -2.36 8.80
CA ARG A 248 22.15 -3.21 9.86
C ARG A 248 22.52 -2.41 11.10
N ALA A 249 23.10 -1.23 10.93
CA ALA A 249 23.40 -0.34 12.05
C ALA A 249 22.12 0.11 12.79
N ALA A 250 21.04 0.40 12.06
CA ALA A 250 19.76 0.76 12.65
C ALA A 250 19.08 -0.45 13.35
N ILE A 251 19.11 -1.64 12.74
CA ILE A 251 18.60 -2.87 13.35
C ILE A 251 19.37 -3.21 14.63
N ARG A 252 20.68 -2.99 14.68
CA ARG A 252 21.51 -3.22 15.88
C ARG A 252 21.06 -2.40 17.09
N GLN A 253 20.42 -1.25 16.86
CA GLN A 253 19.89 -0.40 17.93
C GLN A 253 18.52 -0.90 18.48
N LEU A 254 17.88 -1.84 17.80
CA LEU A 254 16.64 -2.42 18.26
C LEU A 254 16.90 -3.45 19.38
N PRO A 255 15.99 -3.64 20.35
CA PRO A 255 16.16 -4.66 21.39
C PRO A 255 16.19 -6.08 20.81
N ASP A 256 17.12 -6.91 21.27
CA ASP A 256 17.16 -8.33 20.92
C ASP A 256 15.95 -9.07 21.52
N GLY A 257 15.48 -10.11 20.85
CA GLY A 257 14.38 -10.92 21.30
C GLY A 257 13.45 -11.43 20.21
N THR A 258 12.43 -12.12 20.64
CA THR A 258 11.32 -12.61 19.79
C THR A 258 10.04 -11.91 20.18
N TYR A 259 9.39 -11.29 19.19
CA TYR A 259 8.16 -10.51 19.36
C TYR A 259 7.09 -11.11 18.44
N ALA A 260 6.12 -11.79 19.03
CA ALA A 260 5.07 -12.47 18.28
C ALA A 260 3.71 -11.80 18.44
N PHE A 261 2.94 -11.73 17.38
CA PHE A 261 1.59 -11.17 17.38
C PHE A 261 0.66 -11.98 16.49
N GLU A 262 -0.63 -11.98 16.82
CA GLU A 262 -1.68 -12.62 16.05
C GLU A 262 -2.85 -11.66 15.85
N ASP A 263 -3.39 -11.59 14.63
CA ASP A 263 -4.64 -10.93 14.28
C ASP A 263 -5.47 -11.86 13.38
N TRP A 264 -6.71 -11.50 13.08
CA TRP A 264 -7.66 -12.37 12.41
C TRP A 264 -8.38 -11.62 11.28
N ILE A 265 -8.58 -12.28 10.14
CA ILE A 265 -9.52 -11.86 9.11
C ILE A 265 -10.88 -12.51 9.43
N ASP A 266 -11.99 -11.79 9.19
CA ASP A 266 -13.33 -12.24 9.57
C ASP A 266 -13.72 -13.56 8.87
N ASP A 267 -13.50 -13.64 7.55
CA ASP A 267 -13.69 -14.81 6.68
C ASP A 267 -13.09 -14.56 5.29
N ASP A 268 -13.14 -15.54 4.39
CA ASP A 268 -12.62 -15.43 3.01
C ASP A 268 -13.68 -14.99 1.96
N GLY A 269 -14.91 -14.75 2.39
CA GLY A 269 -16.02 -14.42 1.48
C GLY A 269 -16.71 -15.64 0.81
N ILE A 270 -16.19 -16.85 1.02
CA ILE A 270 -16.74 -18.13 0.56
C ILE A 270 -17.18 -18.97 1.77
N ASP A 271 -16.25 -19.29 2.65
CA ASP A 271 -16.51 -20.00 3.90
C ASP A 271 -16.87 -18.97 4.99
N ILE A 272 -18.08 -18.41 4.91
CA ILE A 272 -18.56 -17.31 5.75
C ILE A 272 -18.51 -17.67 7.24
N GLY A 273 -18.01 -16.74 8.07
CA GLY A 273 -17.92 -16.89 9.53
C GLY A 273 -16.85 -17.86 9.98
N GLN A 274 -15.90 -18.22 9.11
CA GLN A 274 -14.70 -18.99 9.46
C GLN A 274 -13.51 -18.04 9.63
N PRO A 275 -13.13 -17.70 10.86
CA PRO A 275 -12.01 -16.78 11.13
C PRO A 275 -10.68 -17.32 10.63
N ILE A 276 -9.86 -16.43 10.08
CA ILE A 276 -8.57 -16.77 9.47
C ILE A 276 -7.45 -16.13 10.29
N PRO A 277 -6.65 -16.93 11.03
CA PRO A 277 -5.54 -16.40 11.83
C PRO A 277 -4.36 -15.98 10.95
N ILE A 278 -3.82 -14.82 11.27
CA ILE A 278 -2.58 -14.26 10.72
C ILE A 278 -1.60 -14.12 11.86
N ARG A 279 -0.44 -14.76 11.76
CA ARG A 279 0.61 -14.76 12.80
C ARG A 279 1.93 -14.28 12.23
N VAL A 280 2.67 -13.53 13.03
CA VAL A 280 4.05 -13.17 12.77
C VAL A 280 4.88 -13.28 14.03
N ALA A 281 6.12 -13.76 13.90
CA ALA A 281 7.16 -13.64 14.90
C ALA A 281 8.34 -12.84 14.31
N LEU A 282 8.70 -11.75 14.95
CA LEU A 282 9.89 -10.97 14.64
C LEU A 282 11.03 -11.44 15.53
N HIS A 283 12.02 -12.10 14.95
CA HIS A 283 13.24 -12.51 15.65
C HIS A 283 14.33 -11.52 15.33
N LYS A 284 14.77 -10.77 16.33
CA LYS A 284 15.84 -9.79 16.23
C LYS A 284 17.06 -10.29 17.01
N GLU A 285 18.19 -10.44 16.32
CA GLU A 285 19.47 -10.83 16.88
C GLU A 285 20.59 -10.01 16.23
N GLU A 286 21.37 -9.30 17.03
CA GLU A 286 22.45 -8.39 16.60
C GLU A 286 21.99 -7.40 15.51
N ASP A 287 22.38 -7.60 14.25
CA ASP A 287 22.04 -6.71 13.11
C ASP A 287 21.13 -7.39 12.08
N THR A 288 20.48 -8.49 12.49
CA THR A 288 19.58 -9.28 11.64
C THR A 288 18.17 -9.25 12.20
N LEU A 289 17.20 -9.10 11.31
CA LEU A 289 15.77 -9.18 11.63
C LEU A 289 15.11 -10.23 10.74
N ILE A 290 14.45 -11.19 11.37
CA ILE A 290 13.70 -12.25 10.68
C ILE A 290 12.22 -12.04 10.98
N ALA A 291 11.40 -11.91 9.94
CA ALA A 291 9.95 -11.94 10.06
C ALA A 291 9.45 -13.33 9.63
N ASP A 292 8.98 -14.10 10.59
CA ASP A 292 8.50 -15.48 10.38
C ASP A 292 6.97 -15.51 10.48
N TRP A 293 6.32 -15.85 9.36
CA TRP A 293 4.86 -16.01 9.23
C TRP A 293 4.39 -17.46 9.46
N THR A 294 5.23 -18.32 10.00
CA THR A 294 4.86 -19.70 10.37
C THR A 294 3.72 -19.69 11.39
N GLY A 295 2.72 -20.54 11.18
CA GLY A 295 1.52 -20.59 12.02
C GLY A 295 0.35 -19.71 11.53
N THR A 296 0.56 -18.91 10.48
CA THR A 296 -0.52 -18.28 9.72
C THR A 296 -1.38 -19.36 9.03
N SER A 297 -2.67 -19.09 8.82
CA SER A 297 -3.62 -19.99 8.19
C SER A 297 -3.10 -20.59 6.87
N ARG A 298 -3.58 -21.78 6.53
CA ARG A 298 -3.45 -22.31 5.18
C ARG A 298 -4.10 -21.37 4.17
N GLN A 299 -3.72 -21.50 2.88
CA GLN A 299 -4.42 -20.80 1.80
C GLN A 299 -5.92 -21.13 1.84
N VAL A 300 -6.75 -20.14 1.53
CA VAL A 300 -8.21 -20.18 1.60
C VAL A 300 -8.84 -20.27 0.22
N LYS A 301 -10.14 -20.57 0.14
CA LYS A 301 -10.86 -20.67 -1.13
C LYS A 301 -11.08 -19.31 -1.79
N GLY A 302 -11.43 -18.30 -1.00
CA GLY A 302 -11.66 -16.95 -1.49
C GLY A 302 -10.39 -16.25 -1.96
N ALA A 303 -10.53 -15.22 -2.77
CA ALA A 303 -9.45 -14.56 -3.50
C ALA A 303 -8.59 -13.61 -2.65
N ILE A 304 -8.47 -13.88 -1.37
CA ILE A 304 -7.68 -13.06 -0.43
C ILE A 304 -6.29 -13.62 -0.13
N ASN A 305 -5.84 -14.62 -0.89
CA ASN A 305 -4.52 -15.21 -0.68
C ASN A 305 -3.39 -14.30 -1.16
N ASN A 306 -2.29 -14.27 -0.42
CA ASN A 306 -1.06 -13.58 -0.80
C ASN A 306 -0.05 -14.51 -1.47
N THR A 307 0.74 -13.96 -2.37
CA THR A 307 1.99 -14.58 -2.84
C THR A 307 3.16 -14.11 -1.97
N LEU A 308 4.29 -14.83 -2.06
CA LEU A 308 5.51 -14.44 -1.33
C LEU A 308 5.97 -13.03 -1.65
N SER A 309 5.82 -12.60 -2.91
CA SER A 309 6.12 -11.26 -3.39
C SER A 309 5.39 -10.19 -2.56
N PHE A 310 4.07 -10.31 -2.42
CA PHE A 310 3.27 -9.34 -1.68
C PHE A 310 3.50 -9.41 -0.16
N THR A 311 3.70 -10.61 0.39
CA THR A 311 4.04 -10.81 1.81
C THR A 311 5.37 -10.14 2.17
N LYS A 312 6.40 -10.30 1.35
CA LYS A 312 7.68 -9.59 1.50
C LYS A 312 7.47 -8.08 1.46
N SER A 313 6.69 -7.59 0.49
CA SER A 313 6.42 -6.18 0.32
C SER A 313 5.76 -5.55 1.56
N CYS A 314 4.68 -6.15 2.07
CA CYS A 314 4.02 -5.69 3.30
C CYS A 314 4.97 -5.72 4.50
N THR A 315 5.75 -6.78 4.66
CA THR A 315 6.71 -6.92 5.77
C THR A 315 7.79 -5.85 5.71
N TYR A 316 8.40 -5.65 4.55
CA TYR A 316 9.45 -4.63 4.36
C TYR A 316 8.93 -3.22 4.61
N ALA A 317 7.73 -2.89 4.15
CA ALA A 317 7.12 -1.58 4.38
C ALA A 317 6.88 -1.30 5.88
N CYS A 318 6.42 -2.29 6.64
CA CYS A 318 6.25 -2.17 8.11
C CYS A 318 7.57 -1.93 8.81
N ILE A 319 8.60 -2.75 8.52
CA ILE A 319 9.91 -2.62 9.14
C ILE A 319 10.56 -1.29 8.75
N ARG A 320 10.44 -0.90 7.47
CA ARG A 320 10.98 0.37 6.97
C ARG A 320 10.42 1.58 7.72
N SER A 321 9.13 1.55 8.09
CA SER A 321 8.45 2.68 8.74
C SER A 321 8.93 2.98 10.16
N VAL A 322 9.59 2.04 10.84
CA VAL A 322 10.12 2.22 12.20
C VAL A 322 11.64 2.48 12.24
N LEU A 323 12.33 2.35 11.10
CA LEU A 323 13.75 2.66 10.95
C LEU A 323 13.96 4.13 10.55
N PRO A 324 15.20 4.67 10.70
CA PRO A 324 15.51 6.06 10.31
C PRO A 324 15.11 6.40 8.88
N SER A 325 14.55 7.60 8.66
CA SER A 325 13.98 8.04 7.38
C SER A 325 15.02 8.28 6.27
N ASP A 326 16.28 8.48 6.64
CA ASP A 326 17.40 8.73 5.73
C ASP A 326 18.01 7.48 5.09
N ILE A 327 17.59 6.28 5.52
CA ILE A 327 17.97 5.02 4.87
C ILE A 327 17.30 4.93 3.50
N PRO A 328 18.03 4.80 2.38
CA PRO A 328 17.40 4.64 1.07
C PRO A 328 16.56 3.34 0.93
N ASN A 329 15.57 3.38 0.06
CA ASN A 329 14.76 2.20 -0.28
C ASN A 329 15.39 1.50 -1.49
N ASN A 330 16.19 0.47 -1.26
CA ASN A 330 16.81 -0.32 -2.32
C ASN A 330 17.17 -1.73 -1.83
N GLU A 331 17.82 -2.51 -2.68
CA GLU A 331 18.26 -3.89 -2.41
C GLU A 331 19.05 -4.04 -1.10
N GLY A 332 19.85 -3.05 -0.74
CA GLY A 332 20.65 -3.07 0.51
C GLY A 332 19.78 -3.13 1.77
N PHE A 333 18.58 -2.51 1.74
CA PHE A 333 17.61 -2.63 2.81
C PHE A 333 17.07 -4.07 2.93
N PHE A 334 16.74 -4.71 1.81
CA PHE A 334 16.16 -6.06 1.79
C PHE A 334 17.15 -7.11 2.29
N ARG A 335 18.46 -6.97 2.00
CA ARG A 335 19.52 -7.90 2.43
C ARG A 335 19.65 -8.05 3.96
N ALA A 336 19.27 -7.04 4.72
CA ALA A 336 19.34 -7.06 6.18
C ALA A 336 18.15 -7.74 6.86
N ILE A 337 17.09 -8.07 6.10
CA ILE A 337 15.81 -8.57 6.60
C ILE A 337 15.46 -9.87 5.91
N LYS A 338 15.19 -10.90 6.70
CA LYS A 338 14.74 -12.20 6.17
C LYS A 338 13.22 -12.34 6.40
N VAL A 339 12.50 -12.75 5.36
CA VAL A 339 11.06 -13.06 5.46
C VAL A 339 10.88 -14.56 5.22
N ILE A 340 10.22 -15.22 6.16
CA ILE A 340 9.85 -16.63 6.10
C ILE A 340 8.34 -16.73 6.01
N ALA A 341 7.82 -17.35 4.95
CA ALA A 341 6.40 -17.66 4.78
C ALA A 341 6.26 -19.04 4.15
N PRO A 342 5.78 -20.04 4.90
CA PRO A 342 5.68 -21.41 4.39
C PRO A 342 4.75 -21.51 3.18
N PRO A 343 5.12 -22.26 2.13
CA PRO A 343 4.26 -22.49 0.97
C PRO A 343 2.93 -23.15 1.34
N GLY A 344 1.85 -22.81 0.62
CA GLY A 344 0.50 -23.32 0.87
C GLY A 344 -0.22 -22.66 2.05
N THR A 345 0.34 -21.57 2.59
CA THR A 345 -0.34 -20.70 3.55
C THR A 345 -0.95 -19.50 2.84
N ILE A 346 -1.89 -18.79 3.51
CA ILE A 346 -2.46 -17.55 3.00
C ILE A 346 -1.42 -16.45 2.77
N ALA A 347 -0.26 -16.54 3.45
CA ALA A 347 0.88 -15.63 3.29
C ALA A 347 1.81 -16.02 2.11
N ASN A 348 1.70 -17.23 1.58
CA ASN A 348 2.51 -17.74 0.45
C ASN A 348 1.74 -18.85 -0.25
N ALA A 349 0.68 -18.46 -0.93
CA ALA A 349 -0.22 -19.39 -1.59
C ALA A 349 0.43 -20.05 -2.81
N SER A 350 -0.06 -21.23 -3.12
CA SER A 350 0.34 -22.03 -4.28
C SER A 350 -0.80 -22.15 -5.27
N LEU A 351 -0.49 -22.32 -6.55
CA LEU A 351 -1.50 -22.59 -7.59
C LEU A 351 -2.46 -23.70 -7.15
N PRO A 352 -3.76 -23.60 -7.49
CA PRO A 352 -4.41 -22.54 -8.29
C PRO A 352 -5.08 -21.43 -7.45
N ALA A 353 -4.60 -21.15 -6.25
CA ALA A 353 -5.23 -20.21 -5.32
C ALA A 353 -5.57 -18.85 -5.97
N ALA A 354 -6.74 -18.32 -5.68
CA ALA A 354 -7.18 -17.02 -6.11
C ALA A 354 -6.52 -15.89 -5.28
N THR A 355 -6.13 -14.79 -5.92
CA THR A 355 -5.33 -13.71 -5.33
C THR A 355 -5.89 -12.30 -5.58
N ALA A 356 -7.01 -12.17 -6.29
CA ALA A 356 -7.53 -10.88 -6.76
C ALA A 356 -7.70 -9.84 -5.65
N ALA A 357 -8.21 -10.25 -4.48
CA ALA A 357 -8.45 -9.39 -3.31
C ALA A 357 -7.36 -9.50 -2.23
N ARG A 358 -6.13 -9.88 -2.62
CA ARG A 358 -4.97 -10.09 -1.73
C ARG A 358 -4.71 -8.93 -0.75
N GLY A 359 -5.09 -7.71 -1.15
CA GLY A 359 -4.92 -6.52 -0.33
C GLY A 359 -5.50 -6.65 1.08
N LEU A 360 -6.67 -7.31 1.24
CA LEU A 360 -7.27 -7.53 2.55
C LEU A 360 -6.32 -8.28 3.50
N THR A 361 -5.70 -9.35 3.02
CA THR A 361 -4.72 -10.12 3.81
C THR A 361 -3.43 -9.35 4.03
N GLY A 362 -2.88 -8.68 2.99
CA GLY A 362 -1.62 -7.95 3.11
C GLY A 362 -1.70 -6.80 4.11
N PHE A 363 -2.79 -6.05 4.12
CA PHE A 363 -2.98 -4.96 5.10
C PHE A 363 -3.19 -5.52 6.51
N ARG A 364 -3.90 -6.66 6.66
CA ARG A 364 -4.00 -7.35 7.94
C ARG A 364 -2.64 -7.87 8.42
N MET A 365 -1.80 -8.39 7.51
CA MET A 365 -0.42 -8.75 7.82
C MET A 365 0.37 -7.53 8.28
N GLY A 366 0.14 -6.37 7.66
CA GLY A 366 0.72 -5.10 8.11
C GLY A 366 0.37 -4.78 9.56
N ASP A 367 -0.91 -4.78 9.90
CA ASP A 367 -1.35 -4.56 11.29
C ASP A 367 -0.76 -5.61 12.23
N CYS A 368 -0.71 -6.88 11.82
CA CYS A 368 -0.11 -7.96 12.63
C CYS A 368 1.39 -7.69 12.87
N CYS A 369 2.12 -7.28 11.84
CA CYS A 369 3.54 -6.91 11.95
C CYS A 369 3.73 -5.68 12.86
N PHE A 370 2.88 -4.65 12.75
CA PHE A 370 2.92 -3.50 13.66
C PHE A 370 2.59 -3.89 15.10
N GLY A 371 1.70 -4.85 15.33
CA GLY A 371 1.46 -5.41 16.66
C GLY A 371 2.71 -6.02 17.29
N ALA A 372 3.48 -6.78 16.51
CA ALA A 372 4.77 -7.32 16.96
C ALA A 372 5.83 -6.21 17.15
N LEU A 373 5.89 -5.26 16.23
CA LEU A 373 6.78 -4.08 16.34
C LEU A 373 6.42 -3.20 17.56
N ALA A 374 5.15 -3.09 17.93
CA ALA A 374 4.72 -2.34 19.12
C ALA A 374 5.28 -2.96 20.41
N MET A 375 5.38 -4.29 20.46
CA MET A 375 6.01 -4.98 21.61
C MET A 375 7.52 -4.71 21.69
N MET A 376 8.17 -4.58 20.53
CA MET A 376 9.60 -4.24 20.42
C MET A 376 9.86 -2.75 20.69
N LEU A 377 8.98 -1.87 20.22
CA LEU A 377 9.14 -0.40 20.16
C LEU A 377 7.86 0.31 20.66
N PRO A 378 7.55 0.22 21.96
CA PRO A 378 6.29 0.74 22.51
C PRO A 378 6.06 2.23 22.25
N ASP A 379 7.13 3.02 22.20
CA ASP A 379 7.05 4.47 22.03
C ASP A 379 7.10 4.94 20.55
N LYS A 380 7.13 3.99 19.60
CA LYS A 380 7.24 4.32 18.17
C LYS A 380 6.08 3.83 17.31
N VAL A 381 5.33 2.82 17.78
CA VAL A 381 4.32 2.16 16.95
C VAL A 381 2.91 2.55 17.38
N PHE A 382 2.07 2.78 16.40
CA PHE A 382 0.66 3.16 16.54
C PHE A 382 -0.25 1.93 16.69
N ALA A 383 -1.47 2.13 17.20
CA ALA A 383 -2.52 1.11 17.28
C ALA A 383 -3.00 0.73 15.86
N ALA A 384 -3.74 -0.37 15.72
CA ALA A 384 -4.19 -0.83 14.41
C ALA A 384 -4.94 0.25 13.65
N SER A 385 -4.60 0.41 12.37
CA SER A 385 -5.37 1.20 11.41
C SER A 385 -6.67 0.47 11.04
N GLU A 386 -7.38 0.94 10.04
CA GLU A 386 -8.62 0.29 9.56
C GLU A 386 -8.41 -1.16 9.08
N GLY A 387 -7.18 -1.53 8.72
CA GLY A 387 -6.73 -2.91 8.49
C GLY A 387 -7.40 -3.65 7.35
N GLY A 388 -7.94 -2.94 6.40
CA GLY A 388 -8.51 -3.57 5.23
C GLY A 388 -8.62 -2.57 4.11
N ASN A 389 -7.76 -2.61 3.14
CA ASN A 389 -7.87 -1.82 1.92
C ASN A 389 -9.24 -2.05 1.26
N THR A 390 -10.29 -1.42 1.84
CA THR A 390 -11.65 -1.60 1.35
C THR A 390 -11.74 -1.18 -0.11
N GLY A 391 -11.99 -2.13 -0.98
CA GLY A 391 -12.14 -1.91 -2.41
C GLY A 391 -13.59 -2.04 -2.83
N ILE A 392 -14.03 -1.11 -3.67
CA ILE A 392 -15.34 -1.12 -4.29
C ILE A 392 -15.14 -1.10 -5.80
N THR A 393 -15.81 -2.01 -6.49
CA THR A 393 -15.86 -2.01 -7.95
C THR A 393 -17.32 -2.04 -8.39
N ILE A 394 -17.70 -1.13 -9.29
CA ILE A 394 -18.99 -1.11 -9.96
C ILE A 394 -18.73 -1.18 -11.45
N GLY A 395 -19.16 -2.25 -12.10
CA GLY A 395 -18.94 -2.44 -13.52
C GLY A 395 -20.18 -2.93 -14.26
N GLY A 396 -20.39 -2.41 -15.44
CA GLY A 396 -21.55 -2.71 -16.27
C GLY A 396 -21.45 -2.12 -17.66
N TYR A 397 -22.60 -1.89 -18.27
CA TYR A 397 -22.71 -1.35 -19.62
C TYR A 397 -23.70 -0.20 -19.65
N TYR A 398 -23.35 0.88 -20.34
CA TYR A 398 -24.31 1.91 -20.72
C TYR A 398 -25.37 1.37 -21.69
N ALA A 399 -26.46 2.09 -21.89
CA ALA A 399 -27.53 1.72 -22.83
C ALA A 399 -27.01 1.42 -24.27
N ASP A 400 -25.94 2.09 -24.68
CA ASP A 400 -25.28 1.87 -25.98
C ASP A 400 -24.26 0.71 -25.98
N ARG A 401 -24.24 -0.09 -24.91
CA ARG A 401 -23.34 -1.22 -24.71
C ARG A 401 -21.86 -0.88 -24.53
N ARG A 402 -21.48 0.38 -24.39
CA ARG A 402 -20.14 0.71 -23.93
C ARG A 402 -19.94 0.25 -22.49
N PRO A 403 -18.83 -0.44 -22.17
CA PRO A 403 -18.54 -0.83 -20.79
C PRO A 403 -18.10 0.38 -19.97
N PHE A 404 -18.44 0.36 -18.67
CA PHE A 404 -17.83 1.21 -17.66
C PHE A 404 -17.33 0.36 -16.51
N ILE A 405 -16.27 0.81 -15.86
CA ILE A 405 -15.71 0.20 -14.66
C ILE A 405 -15.25 1.32 -13.74
N TYR A 406 -15.87 1.41 -12.60
CA TYR A 406 -15.45 2.23 -11.48
C TYR A 406 -14.72 1.34 -10.46
N VAL A 407 -13.51 1.72 -10.10
CA VAL A 407 -12.70 1.07 -9.05
C VAL A 407 -12.27 2.15 -8.07
N ASP A 408 -12.53 1.93 -6.79
CA ASP A 408 -12.11 2.83 -5.71
C ASP A 408 -11.56 2.03 -4.53
N PHE A 409 -10.54 2.59 -3.89
CA PHE A 409 -9.96 2.08 -2.65
C PHE A 409 -10.22 3.12 -1.55
N LEU A 410 -11.16 2.81 -0.66
CA LEU A 410 -11.61 3.78 0.33
C LEU A 410 -10.55 4.00 1.40
N CYS A 411 -10.12 5.25 1.53
CA CYS A 411 -9.32 5.68 2.67
C CYS A 411 -10.18 5.67 3.95
N SER A 412 -9.54 5.41 5.09
CA SER A 412 -10.22 5.43 6.38
C SER A 412 -9.48 6.28 7.41
N ALA A 413 -8.64 5.68 8.24
CA ALA A 413 -7.90 6.40 9.27
C ALA A 413 -6.77 5.57 9.87
N TRP A 414 -5.83 6.22 10.56
CA TRP A 414 -4.75 5.57 11.29
C TRP A 414 -5.10 5.35 12.75
N GLY A 415 -4.51 4.34 13.37
CA GLY A 415 -4.55 4.13 14.82
C GLY A 415 -3.94 5.28 15.61
N GLY A 416 -4.31 5.40 16.88
CA GLY A 416 -3.69 6.32 17.83
C GLY A 416 -2.19 6.07 17.93
N ARG A 417 -1.39 7.14 18.02
CA ARG A 417 0.06 7.10 18.09
C ARG A 417 0.55 7.34 19.52
N PRO A 418 1.74 6.90 19.92
CA PRO A 418 2.26 7.15 21.28
C PRO A 418 2.35 8.64 21.66
N TRP A 419 2.37 9.55 20.68
CA TRP A 419 2.55 11.01 20.86
C TRP A 419 1.42 11.86 20.30
N ALA A 420 0.46 11.28 19.57
CA ALA A 420 -0.59 12.03 18.90
C ALA A 420 -1.80 11.15 18.55
N ASP A 421 -2.94 11.77 18.30
CA ASP A 421 -4.11 11.09 17.74
C ASP A 421 -3.79 10.46 16.38
N GLY A 422 -4.56 9.45 15.99
CA GLY A 422 -4.54 8.90 14.65
C GLY A 422 -4.82 9.96 13.59
N LEU A 423 -4.45 9.71 12.34
CA LEU A 423 -4.77 10.60 11.23
C LEU A 423 -6.21 10.34 10.77
N ASP A 424 -6.98 11.41 10.62
CA ASP A 424 -8.36 11.37 10.16
C ASP A 424 -8.39 11.24 8.63
N GLY A 425 -9.28 10.42 8.07
CA GLY A 425 -9.51 10.31 6.63
C GLY A 425 -8.29 9.98 5.79
N ASN A 426 -7.38 9.15 6.29
CA ASN A 426 -6.11 8.86 5.64
C ASN A 426 -6.03 7.41 5.18
N ALA A 427 -5.31 7.14 4.08
CA ALA A 427 -5.04 5.79 3.64
C ALA A 427 -4.19 5.02 4.67
N HIS A 428 -4.31 3.69 4.71
CA HIS A 428 -3.46 2.84 5.52
C HIS A 428 -1.97 3.10 5.22
N ILE A 429 -1.09 2.96 6.22
CA ILE A 429 0.35 3.26 6.07
C ILE A 429 1.05 2.45 4.96
N LEU A 430 0.52 1.29 4.62
CA LEU A 430 1.03 0.47 3.51
C LEU A 430 0.57 0.97 2.15
N ALA A 431 -0.42 1.86 2.12
CA ALA A 431 -1.01 2.36 0.89
C ALA A 431 -0.54 3.75 0.54
N ASN A 432 -0.47 4.65 0.24
CA ASN A 432 -0.17 6.00 -0.22
C ASN A 432 -1.14 6.37 -1.35
N LEU A 433 -2.39 5.91 -1.19
CA LEU A 433 -3.46 6.09 -2.15
C LEU A 433 -4.27 7.35 -1.85
N SER A 434 -4.89 7.92 -2.88
CA SER A 434 -5.93 8.93 -2.77
C SER A 434 -7.31 8.34 -2.99
N LEU A 435 -8.34 9.02 -2.48
CA LEU A 435 -9.73 8.81 -2.87
C LEU A 435 -10.01 9.52 -4.20
N GLN A 436 -10.70 8.87 -5.12
CA GLN A 436 -11.23 9.57 -6.28
C GLN A 436 -12.28 10.61 -5.85
N SER A 437 -12.16 11.85 -6.32
CA SER A 437 -13.11 12.90 -5.95
C SER A 437 -14.54 12.58 -6.42
N ALA A 438 -15.55 13.10 -5.73
CA ALA A 438 -16.95 12.91 -6.11
C ALA A 438 -17.21 13.42 -7.53
N GLU A 439 -16.66 14.58 -7.89
CA GLU A 439 -16.82 15.21 -9.18
C GLU A 439 -16.28 14.36 -10.33
N ILE A 440 -15.10 13.77 -10.18
CA ILE A 440 -14.51 12.87 -11.19
C ILE A 440 -15.31 11.57 -11.26
N CYS A 441 -15.70 11.01 -10.11
CA CYS A 441 -16.53 9.80 -10.06
C CYS A 441 -17.84 9.98 -10.85
N GLU A 442 -18.55 11.08 -10.62
CA GLU A 442 -19.82 11.40 -11.29
C GLU A 442 -19.66 11.78 -12.76
N LEU A 443 -18.53 12.41 -13.12
CA LEU A 443 -18.24 12.77 -14.51
C LEU A 443 -17.94 11.57 -15.39
N GLU A 444 -17.18 10.60 -14.85
CA GLU A 444 -16.66 9.47 -15.65
C GLU A 444 -17.53 8.21 -15.56
N HIS A 445 -18.40 8.10 -14.56
CA HIS A 445 -19.17 6.89 -14.28
C HIS A 445 -20.65 7.18 -14.01
N PRO A 446 -21.58 6.23 -14.26
CA PRO A 446 -23.00 6.41 -13.97
C PRO A 446 -23.30 6.22 -12.47
N ILE A 447 -22.65 7.03 -11.65
CA ILE A 447 -22.69 6.98 -10.19
C ILE A 447 -22.85 8.41 -9.67
N GLU A 448 -23.68 8.59 -8.64
CA GLU A 448 -23.80 9.83 -7.88
C GLU A 448 -23.28 9.57 -6.46
N VAL A 449 -22.41 10.43 -5.96
CA VAL A 449 -21.84 10.33 -4.60
C VAL A 449 -22.69 11.16 -3.64
N LEU A 450 -23.59 10.50 -2.91
CA LEU A 450 -24.54 11.17 -2.01
C LEU A 450 -23.90 11.67 -0.71
N ALA A 451 -22.83 11.03 -0.27
CA ALA A 451 -22.09 11.40 0.94
C ALA A 451 -20.63 10.97 0.84
N CYS A 452 -19.74 11.80 1.35
CA CYS A 452 -18.35 11.48 1.68
C CYS A 452 -18.02 12.28 2.95
N GLU A 453 -18.14 11.66 4.13
CA GLU A 453 -18.11 12.37 5.41
C GLU A 453 -17.46 11.51 6.51
N PHE A 454 -17.01 12.17 7.59
CA PHE A 454 -16.54 11.49 8.78
C PHE A 454 -17.72 10.88 9.57
N ILE A 455 -17.46 9.72 10.19
CA ILE A 455 -18.44 9.00 11.01
C ILE A 455 -18.26 9.41 12.47
N GLN A 456 -19.33 9.89 13.10
CA GLN A 456 -19.32 10.23 14.53
C GLN A 456 -19.18 8.95 15.39
N ASP A 457 -18.43 9.04 16.48
CA ASP A 457 -18.22 7.98 17.46
C ASP A 457 -17.60 6.68 16.90
N VAL A 458 -16.92 6.72 15.75
CA VAL A 458 -16.32 5.54 15.14
C VAL A 458 -14.96 5.19 15.74
N MET A 459 -14.23 6.18 16.20
CA MET A 459 -12.82 6.11 16.61
C MET A 459 -12.61 5.26 17.85
N GLY A 460 -11.51 4.49 17.86
CA GLY A 460 -11.07 3.78 19.07
C GLY A 460 -10.64 4.75 20.18
N PRO A 461 -11.24 4.62 21.37
CA PRO A 461 -10.88 5.47 22.51
C PRO A 461 -9.47 5.20 23.03
N GLY A 462 -8.73 6.27 23.36
CA GLY A 462 -7.38 6.20 23.91
C GLY A 462 -6.95 7.56 24.49
N ARG A 463 -5.83 7.60 25.21
CA ARG A 463 -5.15 8.86 25.52
C ARG A 463 -4.92 9.66 24.24
N TYR A 464 -4.53 8.93 23.20
CA TYR A 464 -4.55 9.37 21.82
C TYR A 464 -5.56 8.50 21.07
N ARG A 465 -6.64 9.09 20.60
CA ARG A 465 -7.71 8.39 19.89
C ARG A 465 -7.25 7.86 18.52
N GLY A 466 -7.92 6.85 18.01
CA GLY A 466 -7.87 6.54 16.58
C GLY A 466 -8.32 7.72 15.74
N GLY A 467 -7.96 7.75 14.48
CA GLY A 467 -8.44 8.73 13.51
C GLY A 467 -9.93 8.57 13.20
N ALA A 468 -10.57 9.61 12.72
CA ALA A 468 -11.95 9.58 12.26
C ALA A 468 -12.02 8.91 10.87
N SER A 469 -12.84 7.88 10.75
CA SER A 469 -13.05 7.11 9.53
C SER A 469 -14.14 7.71 8.68
N LEU A 470 -14.15 7.37 7.39
CA LEU A 470 -15.05 7.89 6.38
C LEU A 470 -16.22 6.95 6.11
N ARG A 471 -17.35 7.57 5.79
CA ARG A 471 -18.51 6.96 5.15
C ARG A 471 -18.60 7.46 3.72
N ARG A 472 -18.92 6.59 2.76
CA ARG A 472 -19.22 6.96 1.39
C ARG A 472 -20.47 6.26 0.90
N ASP A 473 -21.41 7.04 0.30
CA ASP A 473 -22.67 6.56 -0.24
C ASP A 473 -22.68 6.78 -1.75
N TYR A 474 -23.03 5.73 -2.50
CA TYR A 474 -23.09 5.75 -3.96
C TYR A 474 -24.50 5.42 -4.42
N ARG A 475 -25.11 6.29 -5.24
CA ARG A 475 -26.34 5.97 -5.99
C ARG A 475 -25.98 5.54 -7.39
N PHE A 476 -26.51 4.40 -7.82
CA PHE A 476 -26.30 3.89 -9.16
C PHE A 476 -27.32 4.47 -10.16
N LEU A 477 -26.88 4.86 -11.38
CA LEU A 477 -27.69 5.63 -12.33
C LEU A 477 -28.05 4.89 -13.62
N GLU A 478 -27.42 3.75 -13.93
CA GLU A 478 -27.77 2.91 -15.09
C GLU A 478 -28.69 1.75 -14.71
N ASP A 479 -29.20 1.00 -15.71
CA ASP A 479 -30.22 -0.01 -15.49
C ASP A 479 -29.71 -1.16 -14.61
N GLU A 480 -28.50 -1.68 -14.90
CA GLU A 480 -27.92 -2.80 -14.16
C GLU A 480 -26.38 -2.74 -14.17
N ALA A 481 -25.78 -3.08 -13.05
CA ALA A 481 -24.34 -3.32 -12.92
C ALA A 481 -24.05 -4.39 -11.87
N VAL A 482 -22.78 -4.81 -11.81
CA VAL A 482 -22.24 -5.67 -10.75
C VAL A 482 -21.47 -4.81 -9.75
N LEU A 483 -21.92 -4.84 -8.49
CA LEU A 483 -21.20 -4.29 -7.35
C LEU A 483 -20.33 -5.39 -6.75
N GLN A 484 -19.07 -5.09 -6.52
CA GLN A 484 -18.13 -5.92 -5.78
C GLN A 484 -17.61 -5.14 -4.59
N VAL A 485 -17.70 -5.73 -3.41
CA VAL A 485 -17.20 -5.15 -2.17
C VAL A 485 -16.17 -6.09 -1.55
N ARG A 486 -15.06 -5.53 -1.18
CA ARG A 486 -13.96 -6.19 -0.48
C ARG A 486 -13.66 -5.39 0.76
N SER A 487 -14.26 -5.76 1.88
CA SER A 487 -14.03 -5.14 3.19
C SER A 487 -13.80 -6.21 4.25
N ASP A 488 -13.44 -5.78 5.46
CA ASP A 488 -13.21 -6.65 6.61
C ASP A 488 -13.44 -5.86 7.92
N ARG A 489 -12.99 -6.36 9.06
CA ARG A 489 -13.09 -5.66 10.37
C ARG A 489 -14.51 -5.47 10.90
N ARG A 490 -15.39 -6.44 10.65
CA ARG A 490 -16.74 -6.47 11.26
C ARG A 490 -16.76 -7.21 12.60
N VAL A 491 -15.95 -8.25 12.71
CA VAL A 491 -15.87 -9.13 13.89
C VAL A 491 -14.57 -8.91 14.64
N PHE A 492 -13.44 -8.97 13.94
CA PHE A 492 -12.12 -8.73 14.51
C PHE A 492 -11.72 -7.27 14.28
N LEU A 493 -12.05 -6.42 15.25
CA LEU A 493 -11.88 -4.97 15.17
C LEU A 493 -10.41 -4.56 15.19
N PRO A 494 -10.05 -3.37 14.66
CA PRO A 494 -8.71 -2.82 14.81
C PRO A 494 -8.33 -2.67 16.26
N TYR A 495 -7.27 -3.35 16.70
CA TYR A 495 -6.88 -3.39 18.10
C TYR A 495 -6.34 -2.04 18.59
N GLY A 496 -6.64 -1.69 19.86
CA GLY A 496 -5.96 -0.63 20.59
C GLY A 496 -4.67 -1.11 21.23
N LEU A 497 -3.79 -0.18 21.61
CA LEU A 497 -2.54 -0.46 22.32
C LEU A 497 -2.46 0.25 23.67
N TYR A 498 -1.76 -0.36 24.62
CA TYR A 498 -1.41 0.22 25.93
C TYR A 498 -2.59 0.80 26.72
N GLY A 499 -3.75 0.11 26.68
CA GLY A 499 -4.99 0.55 27.32
C GLY A 499 -5.97 1.27 26.42
N GLY A 500 -5.56 1.59 25.20
CA GLY A 500 -6.47 2.04 24.16
C GLY A 500 -7.44 0.93 23.73
N ARG A 501 -8.61 1.32 23.24
CA ARG A 501 -9.68 0.40 22.85
C ARG A 501 -9.85 0.35 21.33
N PRO A 502 -10.46 -0.72 20.77
CA PRO A 502 -10.84 -0.77 19.36
C PRO A 502 -11.91 0.28 19.06
N GLY A 503 -12.00 0.67 17.79
CA GLY A 503 -13.10 1.48 17.27
C GLY A 503 -14.32 0.63 16.92
N ARG A 504 -15.26 1.22 16.15
CA ARG A 504 -16.47 0.52 15.70
C ARG A 504 -16.20 -0.38 14.48
N PRO A 505 -17.04 -1.41 14.24
CA PRO A 505 -16.92 -2.29 13.08
C PRO A 505 -17.24 -1.57 11.77
N SER A 506 -16.72 -2.09 10.65
CA SER A 506 -17.14 -1.70 9.30
C SER A 506 -18.56 -2.15 9.00
N GLN A 507 -19.26 -1.42 8.12
CA GLN A 507 -20.61 -1.79 7.66
C GLN A 507 -20.77 -1.60 6.16
N ASN A 508 -21.45 -2.53 5.53
CA ASN A 508 -21.92 -2.46 4.15
C ASN A 508 -23.45 -2.46 4.17
N ILE A 509 -24.08 -1.45 3.63
CA ILE A 509 -25.54 -1.28 3.71
C ILE A 509 -26.07 -0.96 2.31
N MET A 510 -27.04 -1.76 1.84
CA MET A 510 -27.80 -1.45 0.65
C MET A 510 -29.09 -0.72 1.02
N ASN A 511 -29.42 0.34 0.29
CA ASN A 511 -30.63 1.14 0.41
C ASN A 511 -30.89 1.63 1.85
N PRO A 512 -29.93 2.38 2.47
CA PRO A 512 -29.97 2.72 3.89
C PRO A 512 -31.21 3.51 4.33
N ALA A 513 -31.82 4.26 3.43
CA ALA A 513 -33.03 5.07 3.72
C ALA A 513 -34.35 4.26 3.64
N ASN A 514 -34.33 3.09 3.00
CA ASN A 514 -35.55 2.30 2.73
C ASN A 514 -35.44 0.87 3.30
N GLU A 515 -34.87 -0.05 2.52
CA GLU A 515 -34.74 -1.47 2.88
C GLU A 515 -33.77 -1.72 4.03
N HIS A 516 -32.73 -0.89 4.15
CA HIS A 516 -31.66 -0.98 5.12
C HIS A 516 -31.07 -2.41 5.21
N ARG A 517 -30.71 -3.00 4.09
CA ARG A 517 -30.17 -4.35 4.04
C ARG A 517 -28.67 -4.36 4.33
N VAL A 518 -28.28 -4.95 5.44
CA VAL A 518 -26.87 -5.16 5.80
C VAL A 518 -26.28 -6.28 4.95
N LEU A 519 -25.20 -5.97 4.23
CA LEU A 519 -24.47 -6.91 3.37
C LEU A 519 -23.31 -7.56 4.13
N PRO A 520 -22.79 -8.72 3.70
CA PRO A 520 -21.54 -9.28 4.21
C PRO A 520 -20.34 -8.37 3.92
N SER A 521 -19.19 -8.68 4.55
CA SER A 521 -17.94 -7.91 4.35
C SER A 521 -17.39 -8.04 2.93
N LYS A 522 -17.61 -9.19 2.32
CA LYS A 522 -17.20 -9.53 0.96
C LYS A 522 -18.42 -9.97 0.17
N VAL A 523 -18.69 -9.32 -0.95
CA VAL A 523 -19.90 -9.61 -1.76
C VAL A 523 -19.71 -9.20 -3.20
N THR A 524 -20.21 -10.04 -4.10
CA THR A 524 -20.45 -9.73 -5.52
C THR A 524 -21.93 -9.86 -5.80
N MET A 525 -22.59 -8.79 -6.24
CA MET A 525 -24.03 -8.78 -6.46
C MET A 525 -24.44 -7.83 -7.57
N THR A 526 -25.58 -8.10 -8.17
CA THR A 526 -26.24 -7.17 -9.10
C THR A 526 -26.89 -6.02 -8.36
N ILE A 527 -26.69 -4.79 -8.85
CA ILE A 527 -27.37 -3.57 -8.44
C ILE A 527 -28.12 -2.95 -9.61
N ARG A 528 -29.14 -2.14 -9.32
CA ARG A 528 -30.05 -1.56 -10.31
C ARG A 528 -30.15 -0.05 -10.14
N ARG A 529 -30.65 0.62 -11.16
CA ARG A 529 -30.90 2.07 -11.15
C ARG A 529 -31.66 2.49 -9.89
N GLY A 530 -31.10 3.47 -9.19
CA GLY A 530 -31.63 4.04 -7.96
C GLY A 530 -31.18 3.33 -6.68
N ASP A 531 -30.56 2.16 -6.77
CA ASP A 531 -29.94 1.52 -5.60
C ASP A 531 -28.86 2.41 -5.01
N VAL A 532 -28.82 2.47 -3.68
CA VAL A 532 -27.83 3.21 -2.90
C VAL A 532 -26.99 2.23 -2.10
N TYR A 533 -25.70 2.18 -2.37
CA TYR A 533 -24.73 1.44 -1.57
C TYR A 533 -24.02 2.39 -0.62
N ARG A 534 -24.00 2.06 0.67
CA ARG A 534 -23.24 2.74 1.72
C ARG A 534 -22.14 1.83 2.24
N HIS A 535 -20.94 2.38 2.34
CA HIS A 535 -19.87 1.80 3.14
C HIS A 535 -19.50 2.72 4.29
N GLU A 536 -19.46 2.16 5.50
CA GLU A 536 -18.92 2.79 6.68
C GLU A 536 -17.61 2.07 7.05
N GLN A 537 -16.51 2.81 7.01
CA GLN A 537 -15.20 2.27 7.35
C GLN A 537 -15.07 1.97 8.85
N PRO A 538 -14.30 0.93 9.25
CA PRO A 538 -14.10 0.60 10.65
C PRO A 538 -13.29 1.68 11.37
N GLY A 539 -13.55 1.87 12.64
CA GLY A 539 -12.77 2.76 13.49
C GLY A 539 -11.40 2.17 13.84
N PRO A 540 -10.29 2.87 13.61
CA PRO A 540 -8.96 2.43 14.03
C PRO A 540 -8.82 2.43 15.55
N GLY A 541 -7.86 1.64 16.08
CA GLY A 541 -7.63 1.51 17.51
C GLY A 541 -7.09 2.77 18.18
N GLY A 542 -7.40 2.97 19.47
CA GLY A 542 -6.81 4.01 20.31
C GLY A 542 -5.47 3.60 20.91
N TRP A 543 -4.67 4.56 21.36
CA TRP A 543 -3.41 4.32 22.06
C TRP A 543 -3.43 4.93 23.48
N GLY A 544 -3.04 4.16 24.48
CA GLY A 544 -3.04 4.59 25.89
C GLY A 544 -4.43 4.66 26.52
N ASP A 545 -4.50 4.79 27.84
CA ASP A 545 -5.77 4.83 28.59
C ASP A 545 -6.63 6.04 28.17
N PRO A 546 -7.87 5.87 27.69
CA PRO A 546 -8.76 6.98 27.36
C PRO A 546 -9.08 7.89 28.53
N LEU A 547 -9.02 7.40 29.79
CA LEU A 547 -9.21 8.25 30.98
C LEU A 547 -8.02 9.19 31.26
N GLU A 548 -6.91 9.05 30.52
CA GLU A 548 -5.78 9.98 30.55
C GLU A 548 -5.84 11.05 29.44
N ARG A 549 -6.82 10.94 28.52
CA ARG A 549 -6.99 11.97 27.49
C ARG A 549 -7.37 13.31 28.12
N GLU A 550 -6.68 14.36 27.73
CA GLU A 550 -6.92 15.71 28.22
C GLU A 550 -8.37 16.12 27.91
N PRO A 551 -9.18 16.57 28.93
CA PRO A 551 -10.60 16.85 28.75
C PRO A 551 -10.91 17.90 27.68
N GLY A 552 -10.04 18.92 27.53
CA GLY A 552 -10.19 19.94 26.49
C GLY A 552 -10.07 19.38 25.07
N ARG A 553 -9.27 18.32 24.87
CA ARG A 553 -9.19 17.62 23.57
C ARG A 553 -10.48 16.84 23.28
N VAL A 554 -11.08 16.21 24.31
CA VAL A 554 -12.37 15.51 24.17
C VAL A 554 -13.47 16.53 23.81
N LEU A 555 -13.50 17.69 24.50
CA LEU A 555 -14.44 18.77 24.17
C LEU A 555 -14.25 19.26 22.73
N LYS A 556 -13.00 19.39 22.27
CA LYS A 556 -12.70 19.75 20.86
C LYS A 556 -13.27 18.73 19.88
N ASP A 557 -13.09 17.42 20.16
CA ASP A 557 -13.63 16.36 19.31
C ASP A 557 -15.17 16.39 19.28
N VAL A 558 -15.82 16.72 20.42
CA VAL A 558 -17.29 16.90 20.45
C VAL A 558 -17.75 18.12 19.66
N ARG A 559 -17.03 19.24 19.75
CA ARG A 559 -17.34 20.46 18.97
C ARG A 559 -17.15 20.26 17.47
N ASN A 560 -16.23 19.38 17.09
CA ASN A 560 -15.98 19.01 15.69
C ASN A 560 -16.87 17.86 15.20
N GLU A 561 -17.85 17.43 16.01
CA GLU A 561 -18.78 16.35 15.71
C GLU A 561 -18.12 14.96 15.49
N PHE A 562 -16.85 14.80 15.83
CA PHE A 562 -16.18 13.50 15.84
C PHE A 562 -16.66 12.60 16.97
N LEU A 563 -17.03 13.18 18.12
CA LEU A 563 -17.62 12.50 19.26
C LEU A 563 -18.97 13.11 19.63
N SER A 564 -19.89 12.24 20.06
CA SER A 564 -21.08 12.69 20.80
C SER A 564 -20.72 13.01 22.25
N ARG A 565 -21.54 13.82 22.93
CA ARG A 565 -21.40 14.05 24.36
C ARG A 565 -21.59 12.76 25.18
N GLN A 566 -22.38 11.83 24.65
CA GLN A 566 -22.56 10.51 25.26
C GLN A 566 -21.25 9.73 25.21
N ALA A 567 -20.60 9.61 24.06
CA ALA A 567 -19.31 8.93 23.93
C ALA A 567 -18.20 9.63 24.73
N ALA A 568 -18.19 10.95 24.81
CA ALA A 568 -17.26 11.70 25.66
C ALA A 568 -17.39 11.27 27.14
N ARG A 569 -18.62 11.06 27.61
CA ARG A 569 -18.90 10.60 28.99
C ARG A 569 -18.56 9.12 29.19
N GLU A 570 -19.03 8.23 28.28
CA GLU A 570 -18.94 6.79 28.44
C GLU A 570 -17.53 6.24 28.18
N ASP A 571 -16.83 6.83 27.21
CA ASP A 571 -15.51 6.36 26.82
C ASP A 571 -14.36 7.05 27.54
N TYR A 572 -14.49 8.35 27.79
CA TYR A 572 -13.42 9.20 28.32
C TYR A 572 -13.69 9.73 29.74
N GLY A 573 -14.87 9.47 30.27
CA GLY A 573 -15.30 10.01 31.56
C GLY A 573 -15.37 11.54 31.60
N VAL A 574 -15.56 12.21 30.45
CA VAL A 574 -15.59 13.66 30.37
C VAL A 574 -17.04 14.15 30.35
N VAL A 575 -17.39 14.97 31.33
CA VAL A 575 -18.71 15.58 31.45
C VAL A 575 -18.68 16.96 30.81
N ILE A 576 -19.55 17.17 29.83
CA ILE A 576 -19.66 18.45 29.07
C ILE A 576 -21.01 19.06 29.37
N ASP A 577 -21.01 20.30 29.90
CA ASP A 577 -22.21 21.06 30.11
C ASP A 577 -22.88 21.41 28.76
N ALA A 578 -24.18 21.08 28.66
CA ALA A 578 -24.93 21.21 27.42
C ALA A 578 -25.25 22.68 27.04
N THR A 579 -25.24 23.55 28.02
CA THR A 579 -25.61 24.96 27.85
C THR A 579 -24.40 25.83 27.55
N THR A 580 -23.35 25.65 28.35
CA THR A 580 -22.13 26.47 28.23
C THR A 580 -21.09 25.88 27.24
N TRP A 581 -21.23 24.62 26.85
CA TRP A 581 -20.25 23.91 26.02
C TRP A 581 -18.84 23.97 26.63
N THR A 582 -18.75 23.77 27.94
CA THR A 582 -17.49 23.68 28.70
C THR A 582 -17.40 22.35 29.39
N VAL A 583 -16.19 21.96 29.77
CA VAL A 583 -15.95 20.77 30.61
C VAL A 583 -16.41 21.08 32.03
N ASP A 584 -17.23 20.22 32.62
CA ASP A 584 -17.47 20.17 34.06
C ASP A 584 -16.31 19.42 34.71
N GLU A 585 -15.36 20.16 35.28
CA GLU A 585 -14.11 19.59 35.84
C GLU A 585 -14.41 18.65 37.01
N SER A 586 -15.30 19.04 37.94
CA SER A 586 -15.65 18.22 39.11
C SER A 586 -16.45 16.97 38.73
N GLY A 587 -17.40 17.13 37.81
CA GLY A 587 -18.16 16.00 37.25
C GLY A 587 -17.25 15.04 36.48
N THR A 588 -16.28 15.54 35.73
CA THR A 588 -15.28 14.75 35.01
C THR A 588 -14.38 13.98 35.97
N GLU A 589 -13.84 14.60 37.02
CA GLU A 589 -13.00 13.94 37.99
C GLU A 589 -13.75 12.79 38.71
N ASN A 590 -14.98 13.09 39.17
CA ASN A 590 -15.83 12.09 39.83
C ASN A 590 -16.15 10.92 38.90
N MET A 591 -16.51 11.20 37.66
CA MET A 591 -16.80 10.16 36.66
C MET A 591 -15.57 9.29 36.38
N ARG A 592 -14.40 9.87 36.15
CA ARG A 592 -13.15 9.16 35.90
C ARG A 592 -12.75 8.28 37.11
N ASN A 593 -12.91 8.79 38.32
CA ASN A 593 -12.63 8.02 39.53
C ASN A 593 -13.58 6.83 39.65
N ALA A 594 -14.87 7.01 39.40
CA ALA A 594 -15.83 5.91 39.39
C ALA A 594 -15.49 4.88 38.31
N MET A 595 -15.15 5.31 37.09
CA MET A 595 -14.76 4.41 35.99
C MET A 595 -13.46 3.65 36.29
N ARG A 596 -12.46 4.29 36.91
CA ARG A 596 -11.22 3.60 37.33
C ARG A 596 -11.51 2.53 38.39
N SER A 597 -12.38 2.83 39.36
CA SER A 597 -12.77 1.90 40.42
C SER A 597 -13.59 0.71 39.90
N ALA A 598 -14.38 0.91 38.84
CA ALA A 598 -15.22 -0.14 38.26
C ALA A 598 -14.46 -1.01 37.22
N ARG A 599 -13.24 -0.64 36.84
CA ARG A 599 -12.46 -1.41 35.87
C ARG A 599 -11.94 -2.71 36.46
N GLU A 600 -12.46 -3.83 35.97
CA GLU A 600 -11.69 -5.07 35.93
C GLU A 600 -10.62 -4.90 34.81
N TRP A 601 -9.35 -4.78 35.20
CA TRP A 601 -8.22 -4.64 34.32
C TRP A 601 -8.04 -5.90 33.46
N LYS A 602 -8.73 -6.00 32.34
CA LYS A 602 -8.34 -6.89 31.25
C LYS A 602 -7.46 -6.09 30.26
N THR A 603 -6.31 -5.64 30.75
CA THR A 603 -5.26 -5.10 29.93
C THR A 603 -4.38 -6.23 29.45
N THR A 604 -4.65 -6.75 28.28
CA THR A 604 -3.57 -7.38 27.51
C THR A 604 -3.96 -7.34 26.03
N PRO A 605 -3.11 -6.84 25.13
CA PRO A 605 -3.12 -7.35 23.76
C PRO A 605 -3.13 -8.88 23.87
N ARG A 606 -3.73 -9.60 22.91
CA ARG A 606 -3.61 -11.06 22.84
C ARG A 606 -2.14 -11.44 22.60
N ILE A 607 -1.32 -11.28 23.63
CA ILE A 607 0.08 -11.68 23.64
C ILE A 607 0.07 -13.19 23.84
N LEU A 608 0.48 -13.91 22.82
CA LEU A 608 0.84 -15.32 22.99
C LEU A 608 2.09 -15.34 23.89
N ARG A 609 1.91 -15.65 25.18
CA ARG A 609 3.01 -16.10 26.04
C ARG A 609 3.17 -17.59 25.77
N GLU A 610 4.36 -17.99 25.27
CA GLU A 610 4.82 -19.35 25.42
C GLU A 610 5.06 -19.71 26.88
#